data_cf833a1314113c8d7e0c4cabe2a379d0
#
_entry.id   cf833a1314113c8d7e0c4cabe2a379d0
#
_cell.length_a   1.000
_cell.length_b   1.000
_cell.length_c   1.000
_cell.angle_alpha   90.00
_cell.angle_beta   90.00
_cell.angle_gamma   90.00
#
_symmetry.space_group_name_H-M   'P 1'
#
loop_
_entity.id
_entity.type
_entity.pdbx_description
1 polymer ?
#
loop_
_entity_poly.entity_id
_entity_poly.type
_entity_poly.pdbx_seq_one_letter_code
_entity_poly.pdbx_strand_id
1 'polypeptide(L)'
;MEKRIALALGGGGVKGISHIGVLRRLEQSGFTVQSLAGTSIGALVGAFYALGYAPDHIEELFANFRQSQLYGKVKGEEPSLLGFNGLARRLKELVGDRTFADLKIPFAATATWVEYGREVCLREGSLIEALLASMALPGIFPMRFINGMGLVDGGMLNPVPVNAARALTAPDTPVVAIPLTAPLGVPATMERIVLSRFIPRWLNERIKRMRLVRAADVFFLTQDMMNRANTTHHLEASKPDLVIRPAVAHLNTLQKVDARAIIRIGEEAVEAALPQLLKLFDTNALAQA
;
A
#
# COMPACT_ATOMS: atom_id res chain seq x y z
N MET A 1 -7.91 24.74 16.66
CA MET A 1 -8.75 23.72 16.01
C MET A 1 -7.97 22.41 15.91
N GLU A 2 -8.64 21.28 16.06
CA GLU A 2 -8.04 19.96 15.85
C GLU A 2 -7.80 19.76 14.35
N LYS A 3 -6.56 19.38 13.98
CA LYS A 3 -6.17 19.22 12.57
C LYS A 3 -6.53 17.80 12.11
N ARG A 4 -7.79 17.62 11.68
CA ARG A 4 -8.32 16.33 11.22
C ARG A 4 -8.10 16.15 9.73
N ILE A 5 -7.57 14.99 9.33
CA ILE A 5 -7.32 14.63 7.93
C ILE A 5 -7.81 13.21 7.62
N ALA A 6 -8.15 12.96 6.37
CA ALA A 6 -8.32 11.62 5.83
C ALA A 6 -7.10 11.21 5.02
N LEU A 7 -6.70 9.94 5.06
CA LEU A 7 -5.53 9.45 4.35
C LEU A 7 -5.89 8.43 3.26
N ALA A 8 -5.29 8.59 2.08
CA ALA A 8 -5.28 7.59 1.03
C ALA A 8 -3.88 6.98 0.90
N LEU A 9 -3.71 5.76 1.41
CA LEU A 9 -2.44 5.06 1.48
C LEU A 9 -2.23 4.18 0.24
N GLY A 10 -1.24 4.53 -0.56
CA GLY A 10 -0.95 3.83 -1.82
C GLY A 10 -0.38 2.44 -1.67
N GLY A 11 -0.58 1.61 -2.70
CA GLY A 11 0.08 0.32 -2.88
C GLY A 11 1.54 0.45 -3.35
N GLY A 12 2.35 -0.61 -3.17
CA GLY A 12 3.75 -0.59 -3.63
C GLY A 12 4.69 -1.60 -2.95
N GLY A 13 4.17 -2.66 -2.35
CA GLY A 13 4.97 -3.69 -1.67
C GLY A 13 5.81 -3.10 -0.54
N VAL A 14 7.10 -3.44 -0.47
CA VAL A 14 8.01 -2.99 0.61
C VAL A 14 8.10 -1.47 0.75
N LYS A 15 7.81 -0.70 -0.30
CA LYS A 15 7.75 0.77 -0.27
C LYS A 15 6.74 1.27 0.77
N GLY A 16 5.66 0.51 0.99
CA GLY A 16 4.58 0.86 1.92
C GLY A 16 4.98 0.84 3.40
N ILE A 17 6.15 0.31 3.74
CA ILE A 17 6.72 0.45 5.08
C ILE A 17 6.91 1.94 5.44
N SER A 18 7.09 2.82 4.44
CA SER A 18 7.15 4.27 4.64
C SER A 18 5.86 4.89 5.20
N HIS A 19 4.69 4.25 4.98
CA HIS A 19 3.44 4.70 5.58
C HIS A 19 3.49 4.73 7.11
N ILE A 20 4.26 3.85 7.74
CA ILE A 20 4.45 3.85 9.20
C ILE A 20 5.09 5.16 9.66
N GLY A 21 6.14 5.60 8.96
CA GLY A 21 6.78 6.88 9.22
C GLY A 21 5.87 8.08 8.94
N VAL A 22 5.07 8.00 7.87
CA VAL A 22 4.06 9.03 7.56
C VAL A 22 3.07 9.16 8.72
N LEU A 23 2.49 8.06 9.20
CA LEU A 23 1.54 8.07 10.31
C LEU A 23 2.18 8.62 11.58
N ARG A 24 3.37 8.14 11.94
CA ARG A 24 4.12 8.60 13.12
C ARG A 24 4.35 10.11 13.08
N ARG A 25 4.86 10.64 11.96
CA ARG A 25 5.20 12.04 11.86
C ARG A 25 3.97 12.95 11.84
N LEU A 26 2.87 12.50 11.24
CA LEU A 26 1.58 13.20 11.28
C LEU A 26 1.09 13.34 12.72
N GLU A 27 1.06 12.25 13.51
CA GLU A 27 0.66 12.30 14.93
C GLU A 27 1.56 13.24 15.74
N GLN A 28 2.88 13.11 15.60
CA GLN A 28 3.85 13.97 16.28
C GLN A 28 3.69 15.46 15.92
N SER A 29 3.16 15.74 14.72
CA SER A 29 2.89 17.11 14.25
C SER A 29 1.50 17.62 14.64
N GLY A 30 0.76 16.85 15.45
CA GLY A 30 -0.55 17.22 15.98
C GLY A 30 -1.71 17.07 14.99
N PHE A 31 -1.56 16.21 13.96
CA PHE A 31 -2.66 15.84 13.07
C PHE A 31 -3.38 14.61 13.60
N THR A 32 -4.70 14.61 13.48
CA THR A 32 -5.55 13.46 13.80
C THR A 32 -6.05 12.82 12.51
N VAL A 33 -5.73 11.55 12.31
CA VAL A 33 -6.24 10.77 11.18
C VAL A 33 -7.67 10.34 11.50
N GLN A 34 -8.66 10.91 10.79
CA GLN A 34 -10.08 10.66 11.04
C GLN A 34 -10.59 9.42 10.27
N SER A 35 -10.04 9.16 9.11
CA SER A 35 -10.36 7.98 8.27
C SER A 35 -9.20 7.61 7.38
N LEU A 36 -9.17 6.34 6.91
CA LEU A 36 -8.17 5.87 5.96
C LEU A 36 -8.79 5.01 4.87
N ALA A 37 -8.23 5.10 3.68
CA ALA A 37 -8.38 4.06 2.68
C ALA A 37 -6.99 3.60 2.21
N GLY A 38 -6.85 2.31 1.93
CA GLY A 38 -5.57 1.75 1.54
C GLY A 38 -5.68 0.74 0.40
N THR A 39 -4.62 0.67 -0.40
CA THR A 39 -4.44 -0.32 -1.47
C THR A 39 -3.24 -1.19 -1.13
N SER A 40 -3.40 -2.53 -1.20
CA SER A 40 -2.29 -3.49 -1.01
C SER A 40 -1.58 -3.29 0.34
N ILE A 41 -0.28 -3.01 0.34
CA ILE A 41 0.49 -2.71 1.57
C ILE A 41 -0.07 -1.49 2.32
N GLY A 42 -0.63 -0.51 1.61
CA GLY A 42 -1.31 0.64 2.22
C GLY A 42 -2.56 0.21 2.98
N ALA A 43 -3.28 -0.82 2.48
CA ALA A 43 -4.39 -1.42 3.21
C ALA A 43 -3.90 -2.14 4.47
N LEU A 44 -2.80 -2.87 4.40
CA LEU A 44 -2.24 -3.58 5.56
C LEU A 44 -1.81 -2.64 6.68
N VAL A 45 -1.01 -1.61 6.36
CA VAL A 45 -0.56 -0.61 7.35
C VAL A 45 -1.76 0.19 7.88
N GLY A 46 -2.69 0.60 6.99
CA GLY A 46 -3.89 1.33 7.36
C GLY A 46 -4.81 0.53 8.29
N ALA A 47 -4.97 -0.77 8.05
CA ALA A 47 -5.78 -1.63 8.90
C ALA A 47 -5.21 -1.77 10.31
N PHE A 48 -3.89 -1.97 10.48
CA PHE A 48 -3.27 -1.99 11.81
C PHE A 48 -3.46 -0.66 12.54
N TYR A 49 -3.28 0.45 11.83
CA TYR A 49 -3.52 1.77 12.40
C TYR A 49 -5.00 1.96 12.78
N ALA A 50 -5.93 1.56 11.92
CA ALA A 50 -7.36 1.64 12.20
C ALA A 50 -7.81 0.74 13.35
N LEU A 51 -7.11 -0.38 13.61
CA LEU A 51 -7.27 -1.21 14.81
C LEU A 51 -6.78 -0.49 16.08
N GLY A 52 -6.07 0.63 15.94
CA GLY A 52 -5.53 1.44 17.03
C GLY A 52 -4.12 1.01 17.46
N TYR A 53 -3.37 0.36 16.60
CA TYR A 53 -1.95 0.14 16.85
C TYR A 53 -1.18 1.43 16.61
N ALA A 54 -0.37 1.84 17.58
CA ALA A 54 0.53 2.97 17.43
C ALA A 54 1.56 2.69 16.32
N PRO A 55 2.05 3.70 15.59
CA PRO A 55 3.05 3.53 14.55
C PRO A 55 4.31 2.78 15.00
N ASP A 56 4.76 2.98 16.25
CA ASP A 56 5.91 2.27 16.82
C ASP A 56 5.65 0.77 16.95
N HIS A 57 4.43 0.38 17.38
CA HIS A 57 4.04 -1.02 17.44
C HIS A 57 3.93 -1.64 16.04
N ILE A 58 3.41 -0.90 15.07
CA ILE A 58 3.38 -1.37 13.67
C ILE A 58 4.82 -1.58 13.15
N GLU A 59 5.77 -0.68 13.47
CA GLU A 59 7.18 -0.87 13.13
C GLU A 59 7.74 -2.18 13.69
N GLU A 60 7.49 -2.47 14.98
CA GLU A 60 7.93 -3.72 15.62
C GLU A 60 7.36 -4.96 14.91
N LEU A 61 6.08 -4.92 14.51
CA LEU A 61 5.48 -5.99 13.74
C LEU A 61 6.21 -6.21 12.42
N PHE A 62 6.50 -5.14 11.68
CA PHE A 62 7.19 -5.22 10.39
C PHE A 62 8.68 -5.57 10.52
N ALA A 63 9.37 -5.12 11.56
CA ALA A 63 10.77 -5.48 11.82
C ALA A 63 10.94 -6.97 12.10
N ASN A 64 9.95 -7.61 12.73
CA ASN A 64 9.92 -9.04 13.02
C ASN A 64 9.40 -9.90 11.85
N PHE A 65 8.94 -9.29 10.75
CA PHE A 65 8.49 -9.99 9.56
C PHE A 65 9.66 -10.54 8.76
N ARG A 66 9.86 -11.84 8.80
CA ARG A 66 10.75 -12.51 7.84
C ARG A 66 9.98 -12.76 6.55
N GLN A 67 10.36 -12.09 5.49
CA GLN A 67 9.70 -12.17 4.18
C GLN A 67 9.50 -13.63 3.70
N SER A 68 10.44 -14.53 3.99
CA SER A 68 10.32 -15.95 3.66
C SER A 68 9.21 -16.69 4.40
N GLN A 69 8.72 -16.16 5.51
CA GLN A 69 7.63 -16.76 6.31
C GLN A 69 6.24 -16.31 5.86
N LEU A 70 6.15 -15.33 4.95
CA LEU A 70 4.89 -14.81 4.44
C LEU A 70 4.30 -15.67 3.33
N TYR A 71 5.15 -16.49 2.69
CA TYR A 71 4.79 -17.29 1.53
C TYR A 71 4.47 -18.74 1.93
N GLY A 72 3.72 -19.40 1.10
CA GLY A 72 3.38 -20.82 1.22
C GLY A 72 2.07 -21.10 0.52
N LYS A 73 2.04 -22.23 -0.23
CA LYS A 73 0.86 -22.67 -0.97
C LYS A 73 0.03 -23.64 -0.13
N VAL A 74 -1.29 -23.58 -0.28
CA VAL A 74 -2.22 -24.57 0.24
C VAL A 74 -2.76 -25.39 -0.93
N LYS A 75 -3.02 -26.69 -0.70
CA LYS A 75 -3.62 -27.55 -1.72
C LYS A 75 -5.03 -27.03 -2.06
N GLY A 76 -5.27 -26.75 -3.34
CA GLY A 76 -6.54 -26.22 -3.83
C GLY A 76 -6.61 -24.69 -3.96
N GLU A 77 -5.51 -23.96 -3.66
CA GLU A 77 -5.44 -22.52 -4.01
C GLU A 77 -5.40 -22.30 -5.53
N GLU A 78 -5.92 -21.15 -5.96
CA GLU A 78 -5.82 -20.70 -7.35
C GLU A 78 -4.35 -20.64 -7.82
N PRO A 79 -4.09 -20.85 -9.12
CA PRO A 79 -2.73 -20.85 -9.68
C PRO A 79 -2.00 -19.55 -9.41
N SER A 80 -0.83 -19.64 -8.76
CA SER A 80 0.00 -18.50 -8.39
C SER A 80 1.46 -18.92 -8.21
N LEU A 81 2.36 -17.94 -8.30
CA LEU A 81 3.78 -18.19 -8.04
C LEU A 81 4.04 -18.46 -6.54
N LEU A 82 3.43 -17.63 -5.68
CA LEU A 82 3.51 -17.70 -4.22
C LEU A 82 2.09 -17.86 -3.65
N GLY A 83 1.96 -18.56 -2.52
CA GLY A 83 0.69 -18.66 -1.81
C GLY A 83 0.64 -17.69 -0.62
N PHE A 84 -0.56 -17.44 -0.10
CA PHE A 84 -0.80 -16.56 1.04
C PHE A 84 -0.70 -17.25 2.42
N ASN A 85 -0.43 -18.56 2.49
CA ASN A 85 -0.57 -19.31 3.73
C ASN A 85 0.21 -18.69 4.91
N GLY A 86 1.45 -18.27 4.68
CA GLY A 86 2.27 -17.62 5.71
C GLY A 86 1.69 -16.27 6.16
N LEU A 87 1.30 -15.43 5.20
CA LEU A 87 0.69 -14.12 5.48
C LEU A 87 -0.67 -14.28 6.15
N ALA A 88 -1.54 -15.16 5.66
CA ALA A 88 -2.86 -15.41 6.24
C ALA A 88 -2.76 -15.88 7.69
N ARG A 89 -1.84 -16.82 7.98
CA ARG A 89 -1.58 -17.26 9.35
C ARG A 89 -1.10 -16.11 10.23
N ARG A 90 -0.17 -15.29 9.74
CA ARG A 90 0.34 -14.16 10.51
C ARG A 90 -0.73 -13.09 10.75
N LEU A 91 -1.57 -12.81 9.76
CA LEU A 91 -2.72 -11.93 9.92
C LEU A 91 -3.71 -12.50 10.95
N LYS A 92 -3.96 -13.81 10.94
CA LYS A 92 -4.81 -14.46 11.94
C LYS A 92 -4.27 -14.31 13.37
N GLU A 93 -2.97 -14.40 13.56
CA GLU A 93 -2.31 -14.16 14.87
C GLU A 93 -2.46 -12.71 15.34
N LEU A 94 -2.36 -11.73 14.42
CA LEU A 94 -2.35 -10.29 14.74
C LEU A 94 -3.75 -9.66 14.76
N VAL A 95 -4.60 -10.04 13.82
CA VAL A 95 -5.93 -9.46 13.60
C VAL A 95 -7.01 -10.33 14.26
N GLY A 96 -6.82 -11.64 14.33
CA GLY A 96 -7.84 -12.58 14.82
C GLY A 96 -9.03 -12.66 13.89
N ASP A 97 -10.24 -12.73 14.45
CA ASP A 97 -11.51 -12.75 13.70
C ASP A 97 -12.15 -11.36 13.57
N ARG A 98 -11.37 -10.30 13.71
CA ARG A 98 -11.87 -8.93 13.65
C ARG A 98 -12.43 -8.59 12.28
N THR A 99 -13.45 -7.77 12.33
CA THR A 99 -14.16 -7.21 11.19
C THR A 99 -13.91 -5.72 11.07
N PHE A 100 -14.43 -5.07 10.05
CA PHE A 100 -14.39 -3.62 9.94
C PHE A 100 -15.15 -2.91 11.08
N ALA A 101 -16.13 -3.56 11.71
CA ALA A 101 -16.86 -3.02 12.85
C ALA A 101 -16.01 -2.91 14.13
N ASP A 102 -14.91 -3.63 14.21
CA ASP A 102 -13.98 -3.61 15.35
C ASP A 102 -12.90 -2.51 15.25
N LEU A 103 -12.92 -1.74 14.15
CA LEU A 103 -11.94 -0.69 13.91
C LEU A 103 -12.27 0.58 14.71
N LYS A 104 -11.25 1.25 15.22
CA LYS A 104 -11.38 2.49 16.01
C LYS A 104 -11.66 3.72 15.15
N ILE A 105 -11.25 3.68 13.88
CA ILE A 105 -11.49 4.74 12.90
C ILE A 105 -12.00 4.12 11.59
N PRO A 106 -12.84 4.82 10.81
CA PRO A 106 -13.32 4.36 9.52
C PRO A 106 -12.19 3.99 8.58
N PHE A 107 -12.28 2.81 7.97
CA PHE A 107 -11.27 2.30 7.06
C PHE A 107 -11.91 1.56 5.87
N ALA A 108 -11.25 1.63 4.71
CA ALA A 108 -11.57 0.82 3.54
C ALA A 108 -10.29 0.23 2.92
N ALA A 109 -10.35 -1.03 2.52
CA ALA A 109 -9.35 -1.65 1.66
C ALA A 109 -9.88 -1.72 0.22
N THR A 110 -9.06 -1.40 -0.78
CA THR A 110 -9.48 -1.50 -2.18
C THR A 110 -8.99 -2.79 -2.82
N ALA A 111 -9.82 -3.35 -3.68
CA ALA A 111 -9.51 -4.50 -4.51
C ALA A 111 -10.04 -4.28 -5.93
N THR A 112 -9.62 -5.12 -6.87
CA THR A 112 -10.11 -5.11 -8.25
C THR A 112 -10.95 -6.35 -8.51
N TRP A 113 -12.21 -6.17 -8.91
CA TRP A 113 -13.08 -7.25 -9.37
C TRP A 113 -12.75 -7.58 -10.83
N VAL A 114 -12.14 -8.76 -11.03
CA VAL A 114 -11.52 -9.13 -12.31
C VAL A 114 -12.54 -9.23 -13.43
N GLU A 115 -13.67 -9.91 -13.18
CA GLU A 115 -14.67 -10.20 -14.21
C GLU A 115 -15.31 -8.94 -14.80
N TYR A 116 -15.35 -7.86 -14.03
CA TYR A 116 -15.96 -6.59 -14.48
C TYR A 116 -14.98 -5.45 -14.65
N GLY A 117 -13.70 -5.65 -14.32
CA GLY A 117 -12.69 -4.59 -14.38
C GLY A 117 -13.07 -3.38 -13.52
N ARG A 118 -13.61 -3.61 -12.32
CA ARG A 118 -14.10 -2.55 -11.41
C ARG A 118 -13.34 -2.54 -10.10
N GLU A 119 -13.13 -1.33 -9.57
CA GLU A 119 -12.68 -1.15 -8.20
C GLU A 119 -13.80 -1.55 -7.23
N VAL A 120 -13.40 -2.23 -6.16
CA VAL A 120 -14.27 -2.58 -5.02
C VAL A 120 -13.65 -1.99 -3.75
N CYS A 121 -14.45 -1.23 -3.02
CA CYS A 121 -14.12 -0.74 -1.68
C CYS A 121 -14.65 -1.71 -0.63
N LEU A 122 -13.79 -2.48 -0.02
CA LEU A 122 -14.09 -3.41 1.06
C LEU A 122 -14.07 -2.64 2.39
N ARG A 123 -15.22 -2.49 3.03
CA ARG A 123 -15.41 -1.72 4.28
C ARG A 123 -16.32 -2.42 5.30
N GLU A 124 -16.63 -3.67 5.05
CA GLU A 124 -17.46 -4.53 5.91
C GLU A 124 -17.00 -5.99 5.82
N GLY A 125 -17.42 -6.81 6.76
CA GLY A 125 -17.07 -8.23 6.83
C GLY A 125 -15.68 -8.47 7.42
N SER A 126 -15.06 -9.58 7.03
CA SER A 126 -13.77 -10.03 7.57
C SER A 126 -12.63 -9.10 7.13
N LEU A 127 -11.89 -8.55 8.10
CA LEU A 127 -10.74 -7.70 7.82
C LEU A 127 -9.61 -8.48 7.13
N ILE A 128 -9.36 -9.72 7.55
CA ILE A 128 -8.31 -10.57 6.94
C ILE A 128 -8.62 -10.85 5.46
N GLU A 129 -9.86 -11.24 5.14
CA GLU A 129 -10.21 -11.54 3.75
C GLU A 129 -10.08 -10.31 2.86
N ALA A 130 -10.49 -9.14 3.35
CA ALA A 130 -10.33 -7.88 2.63
C ALA A 130 -8.85 -7.53 2.39
N LEU A 131 -7.98 -7.72 3.39
CA LEU A 131 -6.54 -7.49 3.27
C LEU A 131 -5.90 -8.45 2.28
N LEU A 132 -6.23 -9.75 2.34
CA LEU A 132 -5.72 -10.74 1.40
C LEU A 132 -6.17 -10.44 -0.04
N ALA A 133 -7.43 -10.00 -0.24
CA ALA A 133 -7.92 -9.59 -1.55
C ALA A 133 -7.19 -8.34 -2.08
N SER A 134 -7.02 -7.33 -1.21
CA SER A 134 -6.30 -6.09 -1.56
C SER A 134 -4.84 -6.32 -1.93
N MET A 135 -4.24 -7.40 -1.44
CA MET A 135 -2.83 -7.78 -1.65
C MET A 135 -2.65 -8.89 -2.69
N ALA A 136 -3.71 -9.37 -3.32
CA ALA A 136 -3.68 -10.48 -4.28
C ALA A 136 -3.07 -10.05 -5.63
N LEU A 137 -1.78 -9.74 -5.67
CA LEU A 137 -1.07 -9.31 -6.88
C LEU A 137 -1.11 -10.42 -7.94
N PRO A 138 -1.70 -10.17 -9.12
CA PRO A 138 -1.89 -11.18 -10.15
C PRO A 138 -0.61 -11.90 -10.56
N GLY A 139 -0.67 -13.23 -10.68
CA GLY A 139 0.46 -14.09 -11.01
C GLY A 139 1.40 -14.38 -9.84
N ILE A 140 1.47 -13.50 -8.83
CA ILE A 140 2.30 -13.69 -7.64
C ILE A 140 1.50 -14.36 -6.53
N PHE A 141 0.32 -13.85 -6.21
CA PHE A 141 -0.58 -14.38 -5.18
C PHE A 141 -1.89 -14.89 -5.78
N PRO A 142 -2.55 -15.86 -5.12
CA PRO A 142 -3.82 -16.38 -5.59
C PRO A 142 -4.92 -15.32 -5.49
N MET A 143 -5.81 -15.30 -6.47
CA MET A 143 -7.05 -14.52 -6.46
C MET A 143 -7.91 -14.92 -5.25
N ARG A 144 -8.63 -13.96 -4.67
CA ARG A 144 -9.52 -14.18 -3.53
C ARG A 144 -10.98 -14.05 -3.95
N PHE A 145 -11.84 -14.88 -3.37
CA PHE A 145 -13.26 -14.83 -3.63
C PHE A 145 -13.99 -14.31 -2.39
N ILE A 146 -14.69 -13.17 -2.52
CA ILE A 146 -15.53 -12.58 -1.49
C ILE A 146 -16.90 -12.33 -2.10
N ASN A 147 -17.94 -12.90 -1.52
CA ASN A 147 -19.33 -12.77 -1.98
C ASN A 147 -19.49 -13.08 -3.50
N GLY A 148 -18.79 -14.09 -4.00
CA GLY A 148 -18.84 -14.50 -5.40
C GLY A 148 -18.02 -13.63 -6.36
N MET A 149 -17.35 -12.58 -5.88
CA MET A 149 -16.47 -11.72 -6.68
C MET A 149 -15.05 -12.27 -6.69
N GLY A 150 -14.46 -12.50 -7.85
CA GLY A 150 -13.03 -12.79 -8.02
C GLY A 150 -12.20 -11.51 -7.88
N LEU A 151 -11.46 -11.37 -6.76
CA LEU A 151 -10.75 -10.16 -6.39
C LEU A 151 -9.23 -10.33 -6.47
N VAL A 152 -8.58 -9.33 -7.06
CA VAL A 152 -7.12 -9.17 -7.09
C VAL A 152 -6.72 -7.81 -6.50
N ASP A 153 -5.41 -7.56 -6.40
CA ASP A 153 -4.83 -6.33 -5.83
C ASP A 153 -5.49 -5.07 -6.42
N GLY A 154 -5.90 -4.18 -5.53
CA GLY A 154 -6.55 -2.91 -5.90
C GLY A 154 -5.66 -2.00 -6.74
N GLY A 155 -4.33 -2.12 -6.64
CA GLY A 155 -3.36 -1.35 -7.41
C GLY A 155 -3.43 -1.59 -8.92
N MET A 156 -4.12 -2.66 -9.36
CA MET A 156 -4.37 -2.89 -10.79
C MET A 156 -5.19 -1.76 -11.42
N LEU A 157 -6.15 -1.20 -10.70
CA LEU A 157 -6.99 -0.09 -11.16
C LEU A 157 -6.71 1.20 -10.40
N ASN A 158 -6.71 1.16 -9.07
CA ASN A 158 -6.55 2.35 -8.23
C ASN A 158 -5.39 2.19 -7.22
N PRO A 159 -4.17 2.59 -7.61
CA PRO A 159 -3.01 2.49 -6.72
C PRO A 159 -3.09 3.36 -5.47
N VAL A 160 -3.87 4.46 -5.49
CA VAL A 160 -4.01 5.42 -4.36
C VAL A 160 -5.49 5.80 -4.20
N PRO A 161 -6.20 5.26 -3.20
CA PRO A 161 -7.65 5.26 -3.14
C PRO A 161 -8.23 6.56 -2.52
N VAL A 162 -8.00 7.71 -3.16
CA VAL A 162 -8.43 9.05 -2.68
C VAL A 162 -9.95 9.14 -2.50
N ASN A 163 -10.72 8.66 -3.50
CA ASN A 163 -12.18 8.72 -3.44
C ASN A 163 -12.75 7.81 -2.34
N ALA A 164 -12.11 6.66 -2.09
CA ALA A 164 -12.50 5.78 -0.99
C ALA A 164 -12.24 6.45 0.38
N ALA A 165 -11.10 7.15 0.55
CA ALA A 165 -10.80 7.90 1.77
C ALA A 165 -11.80 9.06 1.96
N ARG A 166 -12.11 9.80 0.88
CA ARG A 166 -13.08 10.91 0.89
C ARG A 166 -14.49 10.44 1.28
N ALA A 167 -14.89 9.26 0.83
CA ALA A 167 -16.21 8.69 1.15
C ALA A 167 -16.37 8.24 2.62
N LEU A 168 -15.28 8.17 3.39
CA LEU A 168 -15.28 7.75 4.79
C LEU A 168 -15.26 8.92 5.78
N THR A 169 -15.24 10.16 5.31
CA THR A 169 -15.08 11.34 6.14
C THR A 169 -16.09 12.44 5.81
N ALA A 170 -16.16 13.47 6.64
CA ALA A 170 -16.99 14.64 6.36
C ALA A 170 -16.48 15.41 5.12
N PRO A 171 -17.37 16.10 4.37
CA PRO A 171 -16.99 16.75 3.10
C PRO A 171 -15.90 17.81 3.23
N ASP A 172 -15.77 18.45 4.40
CA ASP A 172 -14.80 19.48 4.71
C ASP A 172 -13.46 18.95 5.26
N THR A 173 -13.35 17.64 5.46
CA THR A 173 -12.09 17.03 5.93
C THR A 173 -11.09 16.91 4.78
N PRO A 174 -9.91 17.52 4.88
CA PRO A 174 -8.88 17.40 3.85
C PRO A 174 -8.43 15.95 3.64
N VAL A 175 -8.31 15.54 2.38
CA VAL A 175 -7.81 14.21 1.99
C VAL A 175 -6.37 14.33 1.53
N VAL A 176 -5.48 13.65 2.24
CA VAL A 176 -4.04 13.59 1.92
C VAL A 176 -3.71 12.26 1.26
N ALA A 177 -3.19 12.31 0.05
CA ALA A 177 -2.78 11.13 -0.72
C ALA A 177 -1.30 10.83 -0.52
N ILE A 178 -0.97 9.55 -0.28
CA ILE A 178 0.40 9.06 -0.07
C ILE A 178 0.76 8.03 -1.16
N PRO A 179 1.06 8.47 -2.40
CA PRO A 179 1.50 7.57 -3.46
C PRO A 179 2.94 7.10 -3.25
N LEU A 180 3.22 5.85 -3.61
CA LEU A 180 4.54 5.22 -3.50
C LEU A 180 5.25 5.07 -4.85
N THR A 181 4.59 5.50 -5.93
CA THR A 181 5.14 5.48 -7.28
C THR A 181 5.84 6.80 -7.61
N ALA A 182 6.88 6.75 -8.46
CA ALA A 182 7.43 7.97 -9.04
C ALA A 182 6.40 8.65 -9.96
N PRO A 183 6.48 9.98 -10.16
CA PRO A 183 5.75 10.66 -11.21
C PRO A 183 6.10 10.09 -12.60
N LEU A 184 5.21 10.30 -13.59
CA LEU A 184 5.54 10.01 -14.98
C LEU A 184 6.73 10.87 -15.43
N GLY A 185 7.55 10.34 -16.36
CA GLY A 185 8.73 11.03 -16.87
C GLY A 185 10.00 10.83 -16.04
N VAL A 186 9.90 10.29 -14.81
CA VAL A 186 11.08 9.87 -14.04
C VAL A 186 11.50 8.47 -14.48
N PRO A 187 12.76 8.22 -14.87
CA PRO A 187 13.21 6.90 -15.29
C PRO A 187 12.94 5.83 -14.22
N ALA A 188 12.47 4.67 -14.64
CA ALA A 188 12.34 3.53 -13.75
C ALA A 188 13.74 3.00 -13.39
N THR A 189 14.01 2.80 -12.13
CA THR A 189 15.22 2.09 -11.70
C THR A 189 15.03 0.61 -11.99
N MET A 190 15.73 0.11 -13.03
CA MET A 190 15.79 -1.30 -13.34
C MET A 190 16.76 -2.01 -12.40
N GLU A 191 16.38 -2.23 -11.15
CA GLU A 191 17.07 -3.26 -10.38
C GLU A 191 16.48 -4.62 -10.75
N ARG A 192 17.31 -5.43 -11.41
CA ARG A 192 16.96 -6.80 -11.80
C ARG A 192 16.61 -7.63 -10.56
N ILE A 193 15.66 -8.55 -10.72
CA ILE A 193 15.34 -9.52 -9.67
C ILE A 193 16.64 -10.19 -9.20
N VAL A 194 17.07 -9.86 -7.98
CA VAL A 194 18.25 -10.49 -7.36
C VAL A 194 17.80 -11.88 -6.91
N LEU A 195 17.97 -12.85 -7.80
CA LEU A 195 17.84 -14.25 -7.43
C LEU A 195 18.84 -14.56 -6.32
N SER A 196 18.32 -15.06 -5.23
CA SER A 196 18.93 -15.49 -3.97
C SER A 196 20.46 -15.46 -3.87
N ARG A 197 20.97 -14.87 -2.77
CA ARG A 197 22.38 -14.83 -2.33
C ARG A 197 23.05 -16.21 -2.21
N PHE A 198 22.29 -17.31 -2.31
CA PHE A 198 22.75 -18.68 -2.24
C PHE A 198 23.08 -19.30 -3.60
N ILE A 199 22.82 -18.58 -4.71
CA ILE A 199 23.15 -19.06 -6.06
C ILE A 199 24.54 -18.55 -6.42
N PRO A 200 25.50 -19.43 -6.79
CA PRO A 200 26.84 -19.04 -7.26
C PRO A 200 26.74 -18.00 -8.38
N ARG A 201 27.62 -17.00 -8.37
CA ARG A 201 27.59 -15.88 -9.34
C ARG A 201 27.47 -16.33 -10.80
N TRP A 202 28.20 -17.40 -11.19
CA TRP A 202 28.15 -17.92 -12.55
C TRP A 202 26.80 -18.51 -12.93
N LEU A 203 26.13 -19.17 -11.99
CA LEU A 203 24.78 -19.73 -12.19
C LEU A 203 23.72 -18.62 -12.19
N ASN A 204 23.88 -17.60 -11.36
CA ASN A 204 23.02 -16.43 -11.31
C ASN A 204 23.03 -15.67 -12.65
N GLU A 205 24.22 -15.48 -13.26
CA GLU A 205 24.32 -14.86 -14.60
C GLU A 205 23.69 -15.71 -15.70
N ARG A 206 23.76 -17.04 -15.59
CA ARG A 206 23.13 -17.95 -16.54
C ARG A 206 21.60 -17.97 -16.39
N ILE A 207 21.08 -17.93 -15.15
CA ILE A 207 19.64 -17.85 -14.85
C ILE A 207 19.08 -16.50 -15.31
N LYS A 208 19.77 -15.38 -15.07
CA LYS A 208 19.38 -14.04 -15.58
C LYS A 208 19.28 -13.99 -17.12
N ARG A 209 19.97 -14.85 -17.84
CA ARG A 209 19.88 -14.95 -19.30
C ARG A 209 18.72 -15.83 -19.79
N MET A 210 18.06 -16.55 -18.89
CA MET A 210 16.91 -17.38 -19.27
C MET A 210 15.74 -16.49 -19.75
N ARG A 211 15.12 -16.88 -20.86
CA ARG A 211 14.01 -16.14 -21.48
C ARG A 211 12.86 -15.88 -20.50
N LEU A 212 12.57 -16.85 -19.61
CA LEU A 212 11.51 -16.73 -18.60
C LEU A 212 11.79 -15.62 -17.56
N VAL A 213 13.04 -15.52 -17.09
CA VAL A 213 13.43 -14.48 -16.12
C VAL A 213 13.35 -13.10 -16.77
N ARG A 214 13.80 -12.97 -18.02
CA ARG A 214 13.69 -11.72 -18.77
C ARG A 214 12.24 -11.34 -19.04
N ALA A 215 11.36 -12.31 -19.29
CA ALA A 215 9.93 -12.07 -19.45
C ALA A 215 9.31 -11.57 -18.14
N ALA A 216 9.70 -12.14 -16.99
CA ALA A 216 9.27 -11.68 -15.69
C ALA A 216 9.75 -10.23 -15.39
N ASP A 217 11.02 -9.90 -15.71
CA ASP A 217 11.55 -8.55 -15.57
C ASP A 217 10.73 -7.54 -16.40
N VAL A 218 10.40 -7.89 -17.66
CA VAL A 218 9.57 -7.05 -18.52
C VAL A 218 8.15 -6.90 -17.95
N PHE A 219 7.57 -7.98 -17.43
CA PHE A 219 6.25 -7.96 -16.79
C PHE A 219 6.23 -6.98 -15.61
N PHE A 220 7.17 -7.09 -14.67
CA PHE A 220 7.22 -6.19 -13.51
C PHE A 220 7.51 -4.74 -13.89
N LEU A 221 8.35 -4.50 -14.89
CA LEU A 221 8.62 -3.17 -15.41
C LEU A 221 7.35 -2.54 -16.02
N THR A 222 6.62 -3.33 -16.81
CA THR A 222 5.36 -2.89 -17.42
C THR A 222 4.31 -2.61 -16.34
N GLN A 223 4.25 -3.45 -15.31
CA GLN A 223 3.36 -3.26 -14.17
C GLN A 223 3.69 -1.96 -13.40
N ASP A 224 4.97 -1.66 -13.15
CA ASP A 224 5.38 -0.41 -12.52
C ASP A 224 5.00 0.81 -13.39
N MET A 225 5.18 0.72 -14.69
CA MET A 225 4.78 1.78 -15.63
C MET A 225 3.26 2.00 -15.59
N MET A 226 2.46 0.94 -15.61
CA MET A 226 1.00 1.01 -15.52
C MET A 226 0.57 1.62 -14.18
N ASN A 227 1.18 1.21 -13.08
CA ASN A 227 0.90 1.76 -11.75
C ASN A 227 1.20 3.25 -11.68
N ARG A 228 2.28 3.72 -12.30
CA ARG A 228 2.61 5.16 -12.37
C ARG A 228 1.58 5.93 -13.17
N ALA A 229 1.17 5.41 -14.32
CA ALA A 229 0.15 6.02 -15.17
C ALA A 229 -1.20 6.09 -14.45
N ASN A 230 -1.64 4.97 -13.84
CA ASN A 230 -2.86 4.91 -13.06
C ASN A 230 -2.81 5.86 -11.86
N THR A 231 -1.69 5.90 -11.11
CA THR A 231 -1.52 6.82 -9.99
C THR A 231 -1.68 8.27 -10.44
N THR A 232 -1.02 8.67 -11.52
CA THR A 232 -1.11 10.03 -12.04
C THR A 232 -2.54 10.37 -12.44
N HIS A 233 -3.19 9.51 -13.23
CA HIS A 233 -4.57 9.68 -13.66
C HIS A 233 -5.55 9.79 -12.46
N HIS A 234 -5.42 8.89 -11.47
CA HIS A 234 -6.30 8.92 -10.30
C HIS A 234 -6.09 10.16 -9.43
N LEU A 235 -4.85 10.63 -9.24
CA LEU A 235 -4.58 11.87 -8.51
C LEU A 235 -5.15 13.10 -9.22
N GLU A 236 -5.03 13.16 -10.54
CA GLU A 236 -5.61 14.25 -11.35
C GLU A 236 -7.15 14.25 -11.33
N ALA A 237 -7.76 13.07 -11.42
CA ALA A 237 -9.21 12.92 -11.42
C ALA A 237 -9.84 13.14 -10.04
N SER A 238 -9.23 12.60 -8.97
CA SER A 238 -9.77 12.62 -7.61
C SER A 238 -9.40 13.87 -6.81
N LYS A 239 -8.38 14.62 -7.26
CA LYS A 239 -7.93 15.91 -6.69
C LYS A 239 -7.85 15.86 -5.16
N PRO A 240 -6.88 15.13 -4.57
CA PRO A 240 -6.64 15.20 -3.13
C PRO A 240 -6.20 16.62 -2.75
N ASP A 241 -6.48 17.02 -1.51
CA ASP A 241 -6.13 18.35 -1.00
C ASP A 241 -4.61 18.52 -0.85
N LEU A 242 -3.88 17.41 -0.63
CA LEU A 242 -2.42 17.39 -0.63
C LEU A 242 -1.91 16.00 -1.08
N VAL A 243 -0.78 16.00 -1.76
CA VAL A 243 -0.02 14.78 -2.11
C VAL A 243 1.32 14.81 -1.39
N ILE A 244 1.55 13.84 -0.51
CA ILE A 244 2.85 13.61 0.15
C ILE A 244 3.48 12.37 -0.47
N ARG A 245 4.65 12.51 -1.06
CA ARG A 245 5.30 11.44 -1.81
C ARG A 245 6.63 11.05 -1.16
N PRO A 246 6.68 9.96 -0.38
CA PRO A 246 7.93 9.42 0.14
C PRO A 246 8.90 9.07 -1.00
N ALA A 247 10.19 9.34 -0.82
CA ALA A 247 11.23 9.14 -1.83
C ALA A 247 11.65 7.66 -1.98
N VAL A 248 10.66 6.75 -2.11
CA VAL A 248 10.84 5.29 -2.15
C VAL A 248 10.81 4.71 -3.57
N ALA A 249 10.73 5.53 -4.60
CA ALA A 249 10.60 5.10 -5.99
C ALA A 249 11.78 4.24 -6.49
N HIS A 250 12.96 4.39 -5.89
CA HIS A 250 14.15 3.62 -6.20
C HIS A 250 14.11 2.17 -5.69
N LEU A 251 13.14 1.82 -4.83
CA LEU A 251 12.98 0.48 -4.28
C LEU A 251 12.14 -0.40 -5.20
N ASN A 252 12.47 -1.70 -5.26
CA ASN A 252 11.63 -2.71 -5.91
C ASN A 252 10.56 -3.23 -4.97
N THR A 253 9.41 -3.64 -5.53
CA THR A 253 8.22 -4.06 -4.77
C THR A 253 8.47 -5.23 -3.79
N LEU A 254 9.37 -6.15 -4.13
CA LEU A 254 9.62 -7.39 -3.37
C LEU A 254 11.06 -7.54 -2.87
N GLN A 255 11.87 -6.49 -2.90
CA GLN A 255 13.26 -6.57 -2.43
C GLN A 255 13.35 -6.68 -0.90
N LYS A 256 14.48 -7.23 -0.43
CA LYS A 256 14.81 -7.18 1.00
C LYS A 256 15.31 -5.78 1.36
N VAL A 257 14.72 -5.20 2.38
CA VAL A 257 14.96 -3.81 2.79
C VAL A 257 15.25 -3.70 4.28
N ASP A 258 15.87 -2.61 4.68
CA ASP A 258 15.89 -2.16 6.06
C ASP A 258 14.60 -1.35 6.33
N ALA A 259 13.71 -1.91 7.12
CA ALA A 259 12.43 -1.30 7.45
C ALA A 259 12.58 0.09 8.09
N ARG A 260 13.56 0.25 9.01
CA ARG A 260 13.80 1.52 9.70
C ARG A 260 14.23 2.63 8.75
N ALA A 261 15.06 2.30 7.76
CA ALA A 261 15.48 3.27 6.75
C ALA A 261 14.28 3.76 5.91
N ILE A 262 13.36 2.85 5.56
CA ILE A 262 12.15 3.22 4.78
C ILE A 262 11.15 4.01 5.62
N ILE A 263 10.97 3.67 6.89
CA ILE A 263 10.12 4.42 7.82
C ILE A 263 10.60 5.87 7.91
N ARG A 264 11.91 6.09 8.05
CA ARG A 264 12.52 7.43 8.09
C ARG A 264 12.22 8.25 6.83
N ILE A 265 12.26 7.63 5.65
CA ILE A 265 11.87 8.31 4.39
C ILE A 265 10.39 8.78 4.46
N GLY A 266 9.53 8.01 5.11
CA GLY A 266 8.13 8.42 5.34
C GLY A 266 8.02 9.63 6.27
N GLU A 267 8.80 9.66 7.36
CA GLU A 267 8.87 10.78 8.31
C GLU A 267 9.38 12.05 7.61
N GLU A 268 10.47 11.95 6.86
CA GLU A 268 11.07 13.05 6.10
C GLU A 268 10.11 13.64 5.07
N ALA A 269 9.30 12.79 4.41
CA ALA A 269 8.31 13.24 3.45
C ALA A 269 7.22 14.10 4.10
N VAL A 270 6.75 13.74 5.29
CA VAL A 270 5.78 14.55 6.05
C VAL A 270 6.43 15.84 6.53
N GLU A 271 7.67 15.78 7.05
CA GLU A 271 8.41 16.95 7.50
C GLU A 271 8.52 18.00 6.40
N ALA A 272 8.91 17.58 5.19
CA ALA A 272 8.99 18.45 4.03
C ALA A 272 7.63 19.04 3.61
N ALA A 273 6.53 18.33 3.87
CA ALA A 273 5.17 18.75 3.53
C ALA A 273 4.47 19.54 4.64
N LEU A 274 5.04 19.65 5.85
CA LEU A 274 4.41 20.33 6.99
C LEU A 274 3.90 21.74 6.68
N PRO A 275 4.66 22.61 5.97
CA PRO A 275 4.17 23.95 5.64
C PRO A 275 2.88 23.92 4.79
N GLN A 276 2.77 22.95 3.89
CA GLN A 276 1.59 22.79 3.03
C GLN A 276 0.42 22.16 3.80
N LEU A 277 0.70 21.17 4.67
CA LEU A 277 -0.29 20.59 5.56
C LEU A 277 -0.92 21.62 6.49
N LEU A 278 -0.13 22.51 7.07
CA LEU A 278 -0.62 23.56 7.97
C LEU A 278 -1.51 24.56 7.24
N LYS A 279 -1.18 24.90 5.98
CA LYS A 279 -2.02 25.81 5.17
C LYS A 279 -3.43 25.29 4.91
N LEU A 280 -3.66 23.96 4.94
CA LEU A 280 -5.01 23.40 4.80
C LEU A 280 -5.94 23.79 5.96
N PHE A 281 -5.38 24.27 7.08
CA PHE A 281 -6.12 24.65 8.29
C PHE A 281 -6.05 26.15 8.60
N ASP A 282 -5.35 26.95 7.78
CA ASP A 282 -5.29 28.40 7.92
C ASP A 282 -6.59 29.04 7.41
N THR A 283 -7.47 29.39 8.33
CA THR A 283 -8.77 30.01 8.05
C THR A 283 -8.68 31.33 7.30
N ASN A 284 -7.53 32.00 7.32
CA ASN A 284 -7.29 33.25 6.58
C ASN A 284 -7.04 33.05 5.08
N ALA A 285 -6.67 31.86 4.64
CA ALA A 285 -6.45 31.54 3.22
C ALA A 285 -7.76 31.21 2.47
N LEU A 286 -8.76 30.68 3.17
CA LEU A 286 -10.07 30.30 2.61
C LEU A 286 -11.00 31.54 2.36
N ALA A 287 -10.68 32.70 2.93
CA ALA A 287 -11.45 33.94 2.72
C ALA A 287 -10.97 34.76 1.51
N GLN A 288 -9.93 34.34 0.80
CA GLN A 288 -9.31 35.06 -0.33
C GLN A 288 -9.37 34.30 -1.66
N ALA A 289 -9.98 33.13 -1.70
CA ALA A 289 -10.22 32.31 -2.89
C ALA A 289 -11.73 32.28 -3.23
#